data_18657d7e8f09a8211f2948a0c569fbcd
#
_entry.id   18657d7e8f09a8211f2948a0c569fbcd
#
_cell.length_a   1.000
_cell.length_b   1.000
_cell.length_c   1.000
_cell.angle_alpha   90.00
_cell.angle_beta   90.00
_cell.angle_gamma   90.00
#
_symmetry.space_group_name_H-M   'P 1'
#
loop_
_entity.id
_entity.type
_entity.pdbx_description
1 polymer ?
#
loop_
_entity_poly.entity_id
_entity_poly.type
_entity_poly.pdbx_seq_one_letter_code
_entity_poly.pdbx_strand_id
1 'polypeptide(L)'
;MESAQHVVSANGITQAVRVAGPPEGVPVLLVHGNVSSAAFWEPLIRRLPATLRVVAPDLRGYGDTQTAPVDATRGLGDFADDVAALLDVPGLFAPGARPVVVGHSLGGGVAMRLLVDHPDRVAALLLEAPVSPYGFGGTRDVHGTPTTPDFAGTGGGTANPDFVARLAAKDRGEDAPTGPRNVLRATYVADPASLGEDEELLLDSALSTATGDDNYPGTAVASPHWPGTAPGERGVLNALAPAHFRLADELVAVPAPPPVTWVRGDADVIVSDTSLFDLAYLGSLGAVPGWPGEADCPPQPMIGQTRAVLERYAAAGGTYREVVLPGCGHSPHLERPVEFVAELLALTGVPAAA
;
A
#
# COMPACT_ATOMS: atom_id res chain seq x y z
N MET A 1 -18.76 13.34 3.55
CA MET A 1 -18.85 13.52 5.02
C MET A 1 -17.56 14.09 5.59
N GLU A 2 -17.59 14.63 6.82
CA GLU A 2 -16.38 15.10 7.49
C GLU A 2 -15.80 13.99 8.37
N SER A 3 -14.48 13.93 8.48
CA SER A 3 -13.78 13.04 9.40
C SER A 3 -13.38 13.80 10.68
N ALA A 4 -13.23 13.06 11.77
CA ALA A 4 -12.62 13.53 13.00
C ALA A 4 -11.41 12.65 13.33
N GLN A 5 -10.32 13.26 13.80
CA GLN A 5 -9.16 12.53 14.26
C GLN A 5 -9.36 12.11 15.72
N HIS A 6 -9.07 10.85 15.99
CA HIS A 6 -9.08 10.24 17.31
C HIS A 6 -7.72 9.64 17.60
N VAL A 7 -7.39 9.53 18.88
CA VAL A 7 -6.18 8.85 19.34
C VAL A 7 -6.60 7.70 20.24
N VAL A 8 -6.16 6.49 19.91
CA VAL A 8 -6.53 5.29 20.63
C VAL A 8 -5.29 4.48 21.02
N SER A 9 -5.39 3.66 22.05
CA SER A 9 -4.34 2.71 22.41
C SER A 9 -4.76 1.33 21.91
N ALA A 10 -4.00 0.74 20.99
CA ALA A 10 -4.25 -0.58 20.45
C ALA A 10 -2.91 -1.25 20.08
N ASN A 11 -2.82 -2.55 20.25
CA ASN A 11 -1.60 -3.36 20.00
C ASN A 11 -0.32 -2.79 20.69
N GLY A 12 -0.46 -2.22 21.89
CA GLY A 12 0.68 -1.70 22.65
C GLY A 12 1.26 -0.37 22.15
N ILE A 13 0.67 0.24 21.15
CA ILE A 13 1.05 1.56 20.63
C ILE A 13 -0.12 2.54 20.68
N THR A 14 0.19 3.83 20.60
CA THR A 14 -0.80 4.89 20.42
C THR A 14 -1.02 5.10 18.92
N GLN A 15 -2.25 4.90 18.46
CA GLN A 15 -2.62 5.04 17.05
C GLN A 15 -3.54 6.24 16.84
N ALA A 16 -3.22 7.06 15.85
CA ALA A 16 -4.10 8.10 15.35
C ALA A 16 -5.01 7.50 14.27
N VAL A 17 -6.29 7.80 14.34
CA VAL A 17 -7.31 7.28 13.41
C VAL A 17 -8.25 8.40 12.99
N ARG A 18 -8.54 8.50 11.72
CA ARG A 18 -9.63 9.32 11.20
C ARG A 18 -10.90 8.51 11.17
N VAL A 19 -11.96 9.11 11.69
CA VAL A 19 -13.27 8.45 11.83
C VAL A 19 -14.34 9.34 11.22
N ALA A 20 -15.18 8.76 10.37
CA ALA A 20 -16.32 9.45 9.76
C ALA A 20 -17.57 8.58 9.76
N GLY A 21 -18.74 9.23 9.78
CA GLY A 21 -20.05 8.58 9.77
C GLY A 21 -20.49 8.02 11.13
N PRO A 22 -21.77 7.58 11.23
CA PRO A 22 -22.35 7.12 12.47
C PRO A 22 -21.78 5.76 12.92
N PRO A 23 -21.75 5.48 14.23
CA PRO A 23 -21.18 4.22 14.77
C PRO A 23 -21.81 2.94 14.21
N GLU A 24 -23.09 2.99 13.84
CA GLU A 24 -23.88 1.89 13.26
C GLU A 24 -23.88 1.87 11.73
N GLY A 25 -23.13 2.77 11.09
CA GLY A 25 -22.94 2.77 9.63
C GLY A 25 -22.26 1.52 9.13
N VAL A 26 -22.40 1.24 7.83
CA VAL A 26 -21.72 0.09 7.18
C VAL A 26 -20.21 0.25 7.29
N PRO A 27 -19.49 -0.71 7.91
CA PRO A 27 -18.11 -0.53 8.28
C PRO A 27 -17.16 -0.58 7.08
N VAL A 28 -16.29 0.41 6.98
CA VAL A 28 -15.21 0.53 5.97
C VAL A 28 -13.92 0.88 6.69
N LEU A 29 -12.87 0.14 6.41
CA LEU A 29 -11.51 0.37 6.91
C LEU A 29 -10.62 0.79 5.75
N LEU A 30 -9.98 1.96 5.82
CA LEU A 30 -9.11 2.50 4.78
C LEU A 30 -7.65 2.45 5.23
N VAL A 31 -6.83 1.64 4.57
CA VAL A 31 -5.41 1.43 4.90
C VAL A 31 -4.54 2.10 3.83
N HIS A 32 -3.80 3.14 4.23
CA HIS A 32 -2.99 3.95 3.32
C HIS A 32 -1.72 3.26 2.84
N GLY A 33 -1.08 3.82 1.81
CA GLY A 33 0.15 3.33 1.22
C GLY A 33 1.43 3.76 1.94
N ASN A 34 2.58 3.44 1.33
CA ASN A 34 3.88 3.93 1.80
C ASN A 34 4.02 5.45 1.54
N VAL A 35 4.81 6.14 2.36
CA VAL A 35 5.04 7.59 2.28
C VAL A 35 3.71 8.37 2.15
N SER A 36 2.78 8.03 3.03
CA SER A 36 1.48 8.68 3.18
C SER A 36 0.92 8.47 4.59
N SER A 37 -0.31 8.88 4.85
CA SER A 37 -1.01 8.70 6.12
C SER A 37 -2.52 8.59 5.89
N ALA A 38 -3.32 8.45 6.94
CA ALA A 38 -4.78 8.46 6.83
C ALA A 38 -5.33 9.74 6.18
N ALA A 39 -4.58 10.85 6.24
CA ALA A 39 -4.95 12.10 5.57
C ALA A 39 -5.05 11.96 4.05
N PHE A 40 -4.36 10.98 3.46
CA PHE A 40 -4.43 10.68 2.03
C PHE A 40 -5.84 10.25 1.60
N TRP A 41 -6.67 9.76 2.52
CA TRP A 41 -8.05 9.37 2.29
C TRP A 41 -9.08 10.50 2.41
N GLU A 42 -8.70 11.69 2.89
CA GLU A 42 -9.64 12.80 3.08
C GLU A 42 -10.41 13.18 1.80
N PRO A 43 -9.77 13.26 0.62
CA PRO A 43 -10.48 13.55 -0.62
C PRO A 43 -11.56 12.51 -0.93
N LEU A 44 -11.31 11.24 -0.62
CA LEU A 44 -12.28 10.15 -0.77
C LEU A 44 -13.38 10.26 0.30
N ILE A 45 -13.02 10.39 1.59
CA ILE A 45 -13.97 10.41 2.72
C ILE A 45 -15.03 11.49 2.51
N ARG A 46 -14.64 12.68 2.02
CA ARG A 46 -15.60 13.77 1.73
C ARG A 46 -16.67 13.38 0.69
N ARG A 47 -16.38 12.41 -0.19
CA ARG A 47 -17.28 11.94 -1.25
C ARG A 47 -18.15 10.75 -0.84
N LEU A 48 -17.83 10.10 0.28
CA LEU A 48 -18.58 8.93 0.73
C LEU A 48 -19.91 9.29 1.37
N PRO A 49 -20.96 8.45 1.22
CA PRO A 49 -22.27 8.69 1.85
C PRO A 49 -22.21 8.53 3.38
N ALA A 50 -23.01 9.32 4.09
CA ALA A 50 -23.06 9.32 5.55
C ALA A 50 -23.63 8.05 6.19
N THR A 51 -24.04 7.07 5.38
CA THR A 51 -24.47 5.74 5.82
C THR A 51 -23.33 4.78 6.11
N LEU A 52 -22.10 5.14 5.71
CA LEU A 52 -20.90 4.38 6.02
C LEU A 52 -20.32 4.80 7.38
N ARG A 53 -19.69 3.84 8.06
CA ARG A 53 -18.76 4.06 9.17
C ARG A 53 -17.36 3.85 8.66
N VAL A 54 -16.61 4.93 8.46
CA VAL A 54 -15.25 4.89 7.91
C VAL A 54 -14.24 5.08 9.04
N VAL A 55 -13.25 4.20 9.09
CA VAL A 55 -12.09 4.28 9.97
C VAL A 55 -10.83 4.20 9.10
N ALA A 56 -9.94 5.18 9.23
CA ALA A 56 -8.68 5.24 8.51
C ALA A 56 -7.54 5.49 9.51
N PRO A 57 -6.74 4.48 9.87
CA PRO A 57 -5.60 4.67 10.75
C PRO A 57 -4.42 5.28 10.01
N ASP A 58 -3.62 6.06 10.74
CA ASP A 58 -2.21 6.22 10.40
C ASP A 58 -1.47 4.94 10.81
N LEU A 59 -0.76 4.32 9.91
CA LEU A 59 0.06 3.15 10.21
C LEU A 59 1.27 3.53 11.08
N ARG A 60 1.88 2.55 11.80
CA ARG A 60 3.09 2.81 12.59
C ARG A 60 4.18 3.49 11.75
N GLY A 61 4.79 4.54 12.28
CA GLY A 61 5.81 5.32 11.58
C GLY A 61 5.27 6.32 10.54
N TYR A 62 3.95 6.54 10.51
CA TYR A 62 3.30 7.52 9.64
C TYR A 62 2.31 8.37 10.41
N GLY A 63 2.02 9.56 9.88
CA GLY A 63 1.03 10.47 10.45
C GLY A 63 1.33 10.83 11.91
N ASP A 64 0.29 10.78 12.73
CA ASP A 64 0.35 11.05 14.16
C ASP A 64 0.35 9.75 15.01
N THR A 65 0.42 8.59 14.37
CA THR A 65 0.61 7.32 15.08
C THR A 65 2.03 7.24 15.66
N GLN A 66 2.13 6.66 16.86
CA GLN A 66 3.40 6.44 17.53
C GLN A 66 4.40 5.79 16.57
N THR A 67 5.57 6.38 16.44
CA THR A 67 6.70 5.79 15.71
C THR A 67 7.20 4.58 16.48
N ALA A 68 6.90 3.38 15.96
CA ALA A 68 7.37 2.11 16.47
C ALA A 68 8.24 1.42 15.42
N PRO A 69 9.21 0.61 15.81
CA PRO A 69 10.02 -0.17 14.88
C PRO A 69 9.16 -1.11 14.02
N VAL A 70 9.59 -1.34 12.79
CA VAL A 70 9.04 -2.35 11.87
C VAL A 70 10.00 -3.54 11.84
N ASP A 71 9.57 -4.68 12.36
CA ASP A 71 10.26 -5.96 12.22
C ASP A 71 9.96 -6.54 10.83
N ALA A 72 10.85 -6.31 9.89
CA ALA A 72 10.66 -6.73 8.52
C ALA A 72 10.62 -8.26 8.37
N THR A 73 11.19 -9.03 9.30
CA THR A 73 11.18 -10.50 9.24
C THR A 73 9.76 -11.07 9.32
N ARG A 74 8.79 -10.27 9.78
CA ARG A 74 7.36 -10.57 9.80
C ARG A 74 6.61 -10.09 8.55
N GLY A 75 7.33 -9.58 7.55
CA GLY A 75 6.72 -8.91 6.41
C GLY A 75 5.86 -7.73 6.88
N LEU A 76 4.60 -7.69 6.44
CA LEU A 76 3.64 -6.66 6.86
C LEU A 76 2.85 -7.03 8.12
N GLY A 77 3.28 -8.06 8.88
CA GLY A 77 2.59 -8.55 10.07
C GLY A 77 2.42 -7.49 11.16
N ASP A 78 3.44 -6.66 11.41
CA ASP A 78 3.34 -5.59 12.42
C ASP A 78 2.24 -4.58 12.10
N PHE A 79 2.10 -4.21 10.83
CA PHE A 79 1.04 -3.31 10.37
C PHE A 79 -0.34 -3.97 10.45
N ALA A 80 -0.42 -5.25 10.06
CA ALA A 80 -1.68 -6.00 10.10
C ALA A 80 -2.18 -6.20 11.54
N ASP A 81 -1.27 -6.49 12.50
CA ASP A 81 -1.61 -6.61 13.92
C ASP A 81 -2.13 -5.29 14.50
N ASP A 82 -1.48 -4.15 14.14
CA ASP A 82 -1.94 -2.83 14.56
C ASP A 82 -3.35 -2.54 14.06
N VAL A 83 -3.60 -2.82 12.79
CA VAL A 83 -4.91 -2.61 12.15
C VAL A 83 -5.97 -3.58 12.70
N ALA A 84 -5.62 -4.85 12.91
CA ALA A 84 -6.51 -5.84 13.51
C ALA A 84 -6.99 -5.42 14.89
N ALA A 85 -6.08 -4.90 15.72
CA ALA A 85 -6.41 -4.45 17.07
C ALA A 85 -7.42 -3.29 17.09
N LEU A 86 -7.47 -2.46 16.05
CA LEU A 86 -8.44 -1.37 15.93
C LEU A 86 -9.88 -1.87 15.78
N LEU A 87 -10.08 -3.08 15.23
CA LEU A 87 -11.41 -3.66 15.06
C LEU A 87 -12.13 -3.92 16.40
N ASP A 88 -11.38 -3.99 17.50
CA ASP A 88 -11.89 -4.26 18.84
C ASP A 88 -11.90 -3.00 19.74
N VAL A 89 -11.43 -1.85 19.23
CA VAL A 89 -11.46 -0.59 19.98
C VAL A 89 -12.89 -0.05 20.07
N PRO A 90 -13.43 0.12 21.30
CA PRO A 90 -14.80 0.63 21.47
C PRO A 90 -15.00 1.99 20.81
N GLY A 91 -16.08 2.12 20.04
CA GLY A 91 -16.47 3.35 19.38
C GLY A 91 -15.86 3.57 18.01
N LEU A 92 -14.88 2.77 17.57
CA LEU A 92 -14.43 2.78 16.17
C LEU A 92 -15.45 2.06 15.28
N PHE A 93 -15.78 0.83 15.60
CA PHE A 93 -16.81 0.04 14.92
C PHE A 93 -17.83 -0.54 15.90
N ALA A 94 -18.95 -1.02 15.40
CA ALA A 94 -19.86 -1.84 16.18
C ALA A 94 -19.20 -3.18 16.58
N PRO A 95 -19.52 -3.74 17.75
CA PRO A 95 -18.96 -5.03 18.17
C PRO A 95 -19.19 -6.14 17.13
N GLY A 96 -18.12 -6.85 16.77
CA GLY A 96 -18.15 -7.92 15.77
C GLY A 96 -18.30 -7.42 14.30
N ALA A 97 -18.09 -6.14 14.06
CA ALA A 97 -18.11 -5.60 12.71
C ALA A 97 -17.08 -6.28 11.81
N ARG A 98 -17.46 -6.49 10.57
CA ARG A 98 -16.61 -6.98 9.49
C ARG A 98 -16.55 -5.90 8.41
N PRO A 99 -15.53 -5.05 8.38
CA PRO A 99 -15.44 -3.98 7.40
C PRO A 99 -15.15 -4.51 5.98
N VAL A 100 -15.58 -3.74 4.99
CA VAL A 100 -14.90 -3.73 3.70
C VAL A 100 -13.56 -3.04 3.92
N VAL A 101 -12.46 -3.75 3.64
CA VAL A 101 -11.11 -3.22 3.82
C VAL A 101 -10.59 -2.71 2.48
N VAL A 102 -10.28 -1.43 2.43
CA VAL A 102 -9.65 -0.77 1.29
C VAL A 102 -8.17 -0.63 1.59
N GLY A 103 -7.31 -1.13 0.73
CA GLY A 103 -5.86 -1.01 0.90
C GLY A 103 -5.19 -0.43 -0.34
N HIS A 104 -4.49 0.69 -0.17
CA HIS A 104 -3.72 1.34 -1.24
C HIS A 104 -2.26 0.94 -1.16
N SER A 105 -1.69 0.46 -2.26
CA SER A 105 -0.25 0.20 -2.39
C SER A 105 0.27 -0.77 -1.28
N LEU A 106 1.18 -0.34 -0.40
CA LEU A 106 1.58 -1.04 0.83
C LEU A 106 0.35 -1.46 1.65
N GLY A 107 -0.62 -0.56 1.82
CA GLY A 107 -1.88 -0.84 2.53
C GLY A 107 -2.68 -1.97 1.90
N GLY A 108 -2.55 -2.21 0.59
CA GLY A 108 -3.09 -3.39 -0.08
C GLY A 108 -2.45 -4.68 0.40
N GLY A 109 -1.13 -4.67 0.63
CA GLY A 109 -0.41 -5.77 1.25
C GLY A 109 -0.84 -6.01 2.70
N VAL A 110 -1.03 -4.92 3.48
CA VAL A 110 -1.55 -5.00 4.85
C VAL A 110 -2.96 -5.58 4.87
N ALA A 111 -3.84 -5.16 3.95
CA ALA A 111 -5.20 -5.68 3.83
C ALA A 111 -5.22 -7.18 3.47
N MET A 112 -4.34 -7.63 2.57
CA MET A 112 -4.17 -9.04 2.25
C MET A 112 -3.65 -9.84 3.46
N ARG A 113 -2.68 -9.31 4.21
CA ARG A 113 -2.15 -9.95 5.42
C ARG A 113 -3.24 -10.02 6.51
N LEU A 114 -4.00 -8.95 6.72
CA LEU A 114 -5.13 -8.94 7.65
C LEU A 114 -6.17 -10.01 7.29
N LEU A 115 -6.49 -10.17 6.00
CA LEU A 115 -7.41 -11.22 5.55
C LEU A 115 -6.86 -12.62 5.82
N VAL A 116 -5.59 -12.86 5.60
CA VAL A 116 -4.95 -14.16 5.87
C VAL A 116 -4.98 -14.50 7.35
N ASP A 117 -4.64 -13.54 8.22
CA ASP A 117 -4.57 -13.76 9.67
C ASP A 117 -5.95 -13.79 10.34
N HIS A 118 -6.92 -13.03 9.82
CA HIS A 118 -8.24 -12.83 10.42
C HIS A 118 -9.37 -12.93 9.38
N PRO A 119 -9.54 -14.08 8.69
CA PRO A 119 -10.47 -14.22 7.57
C PRO A 119 -11.93 -13.99 7.97
N ASP A 120 -12.29 -14.23 9.21
CA ASP A 120 -13.62 -13.98 9.77
C ASP A 120 -13.88 -12.50 10.11
N ARG A 121 -12.87 -11.65 10.08
CA ARG A 121 -12.97 -10.22 10.41
C ARG A 121 -13.10 -9.29 9.20
N VAL A 122 -12.97 -9.81 7.98
CA VAL A 122 -13.01 -9.05 6.72
C VAL A 122 -14.25 -9.44 5.93
N ALA A 123 -15.07 -8.45 5.49
CA ALA A 123 -16.25 -8.70 4.67
C ALA A 123 -15.92 -8.77 3.17
N ALA A 124 -15.01 -7.90 2.72
CA ALA A 124 -14.52 -7.83 1.34
C ALA A 124 -13.19 -7.06 1.30
N LEU A 125 -12.43 -7.23 0.23
CA LEU A 125 -11.25 -6.39 -0.07
C LEU A 125 -11.51 -5.50 -1.28
N LEU A 126 -11.11 -4.22 -1.17
CA LEU A 126 -10.85 -3.36 -2.31
C LEU A 126 -9.36 -3.06 -2.33
N LEU A 127 -8.65 -3.64 -3.28
CA LEU A 127 -7.20 -3.47 -3.43
C LEU A 127 -6.95 -2.39 -4.47
N GLU A 128 -6.39 -1.26 -4.06
CA GLU A 128 -6.02 -0.14 -4.91
C GLU A 128 -4.54 -0.19 -5.19
N ALA A 129 -4.17 -0.44 -6.44
CA ALA A 129 -2.77 -0.52 -6.87
C ALA A 129 -1.86 -1.26 -5.84
N PRO A 130 -2.25 -2.45 -5.35
CA PRO A 130 -1.60 -3.10 -4.22
C PRO A 130 -0.19 -3.57 -4.58
N VAL A 131 0.71 -3.63 -3.59
CA VAL A 131 1.95 -4.40 -3.72
C VAL A 131 1.63 -5.84 -4.15
N SER A 132 2.47 -6.42 -5.02
CA SER A 132 2.30 -7.82 -5.43
C SER A 132 2.27 -8.76 -4.22
N PRO A 133 1.42 -9.81 -4.23
CA PRO A 133 1.45 -10.85 -3.19
C PRO A 133 2.79 -11.60 -3.06
N TYR A 134 3.73 -11.34 -3.96
CA TYR A 134 5.11 -11.82 -3.92
C TYR A 134 6.12 -10.76 -3.46
N GLY A 135 5.67 -9.62 -2.93
CA GLY A 135 6.52 -8.52 -2.51
C GLY A 135 6.87 -7.55 -3.63
N PHE A 136 7.83 -6.66 -3.39
CA PHE A 136 8.22 -5.58 -4.29
C PHE A 136 9.67 -5.74 -4.77
N GLY A 137 9.85 -5.87 -6.08
CA GLY A 137 11.15 -6.10 -6.72
C GLY A 137 11.64 -7.55 -6.63
N GLY A 138 12.79 -7.87 -7.22
CA GLY A 138 13.58 -9.07 -7.00
C GLY A 138 12.97 -10.42 -7.37
N THR A 139 11.87 -10.45 -8.12
CA THR A 139 11.22 -11.66 -8.64
C THR A 139 11.02 -11.56 -10.15
N ARG A 140 11.15 -12.69 -10.85
CA ARG A 140 11.35 -12.72 -12.31
C ARG A 140 10.15 -13.19 -13.13
N ASP A 141 9.12 -13.76 -12.52
CA ASP A 141 7.98 -14.35 -13.23
C ASP A 141 6.69 -14.22 -12.42
N VAL A 142 5.57 -14.64 -13.00
CA VAL A 142 4.24 -14.59 -12.39
C VAL A 142 4.06 -15.50 -11.17
N HIS A 143 5.02 -16.36 -10.91
CA HIS A 143 5.04 -17.27 -9.75
C HIS A 143 5.91 -16.74 -8.60
N GLY A 144 6.50 -15.54 -8.78
CA GLY A 144 7.38 -14.93 -7.79
C GLY A 144 8.69 -15.65 -7.58
N THR A 145 9.24 -16.29 -8.63
CA THR A 145 10.55 -16.93 -8.57
C THR A 145 11.63 -15.88 -8.29
N PRO A 146 12.47 -16.07 -7.27
CA PRO A 146 13.55 -15.13 -6.96
C PRO A 146 14.49 -14.90 -8.14
N THR A 147 14.91 -13.67 -8.36
CA THR A 147 15.95 -13.32 -9.33
C THR A 147 17.33 -13.74 -8.81
N THR A 148 17.57 -13.53 -7.52
CA THR A 148 18.78 -13.97 -6.79
C THR A 148 18.38 -14.66 -5.48
N PRO A 149 19.24 -15.52 -4.90
CA PRO A 149 18.91 -16.23 -3.65
C PRO A 149 18.65 -15.30 -2.45
N ASP A 150 19.23 -14.11 -2.45
CA ASP A 150 19.14 -13.11 -1.39
C ASP A 150 18.23 -11.94 -1.73
N PHE A 151 17.48 -12.04 -2.84
CA PHE A 151 16.60 -10.96 -3.33
C PHE A 151 17.32 -9.62 -3.51
N ALA A 152 18.54 -9.64 -4.03
CA ALA A 152 19.29 -8.42 -4.33
C ALA A 152 18.46 -7.45 -5.18
N GLY A 153 18.63 -6.16 -4.93
CA GLY A 153 17.85 -5.11 -5.59
C GLY A 153 16.47 -4.85 -4.95
N THR A 154 16.26 -5.34 -3.73
CA THR A 154 15.04 -5.04 -2.94
C THR A 154 15.38 -4.50 -1.55
N GLY A 155 14.36 -4.02 -0.84
CA GLY A 155 14.48 -3.56 0.54
C GLY A 155 15.05 -2.14 0.69
N GLY A 156 15.49 -1.81 1.91
CA GLY A 156 15.85 -0.44 2.30
C GLY A 156 16.97 0.19 1.47
N GLY A 157 17.90 -0.63 0.96
CA GLY A 157 19.02 -0.17 0.13
C GLY A 157 18.63 0.30 -1.28
N THR A 158 17.37 0.14 -1.69
CA THR A 158 16.89 0.58 -3.01
C THR A 158 16.31 1.98 -3.01
N ALA A 159 16.05 2.57 -1.83
CA ALA A 159 15.53 3.92 -1.72
C ALA A 159 16.53 4.95 -2.27
N ASN A 160 16.01 5.95 -3.00
CA ASN A 160 16.83 7.06 -3.43
C ASN A 160 17.29 7.88 -2.19
N PRO A 161 18.60 7.98 -1.90
CA PRO A 161 19.09 8.62 -0.68
C PRO A 161 18.79 10.12 -0.62
N ASP A 162 18.72 10.82 -1.76
CA ASP A 162 18.36 12.24 -1.78
C ASP A 162 16.87 12.43 -1.44
N PHE A 163 15.98 11.57 -1.94
CA PHE A 163 14.57 11.57 -1.54
C PHE A 163 14.41 11.31 -0.04
N VAL A 164 15.11 10.32 0.52
CA VAL A 164 15.08 10.02 1.96
C VAL A 164 15.54 11.20 2.78
N ALA A 165 16.65 11.85 2.39
CA ALA A 165 17.18 13.02 3.08
C ALA A 165 16.22 14.22 3.04
N ARG A 166 15.55 14.46 1.90
CA ARG A 166 14.55 15.51 1.75
C ARG A 166 13.28 15.23 2.55
N LEU A 167 12.86 13.98 2.56
CA LEU A 167 11.72 13.53 3.37
C LEU A 167 12.00 13.75 4.86
N ALA A 168 13.19 13.37 5.33
CA ALA A 168 13.65 13.60 6.71
C ALA A 168 13.73 15.08 7.08
N ALA A 169 14.14 15.92 6.11
CA ALA A 169 14.19 17.37 6.26
C ALA A 169 12.81 18.05 6.12
N LYS A 170 11.76 17.28 5.82
CA LYS A 170 10.41 17.80 5.52
C LYS A 170 10.41 18.85 4.41
N ASP A 171 11.20 18.59 3.36
CA ASP A 171 11.38 19.50 2.24
C ASP A 171 10.07 19.65 1.44
N ARG A 172 9.60 20.90 1.35
CA ARG A 172 8.36 21.29 0.62
C ARG A 172 8.67 21.97 -0.71
N GLY A 173 9.96 22.07 -1.08
CA GLY A 173 10.40 22.77 -2.28
C GLY A 173 10.00 22.06 -3.57
N GLU A 174 10.13 22.79 -4.67
CA GLU A 174 9.85 22.32 -6.03
C GLU A 174 11.11 22.22 -6.91
N ASP A 175 12.28 22.60 -6.36
CA ASP A 175 13.52 22.77 -7.13
C ASP A 175 14.19 21.44 -7.53
N ALA A 176 13.87 20.34 -6.84
CA ALA A 176 14.51 19.05 -7.07
C ALA A 176 13.51 17.98 -7.50
N PRO A 177 13.80 17.19 -8.56
CA PRO A 177 12.93 16.08 -8.98
C PRO A 177 12.68 15.04 -7.89
N THR A 178 13.64 14.90 -6.96
CA THR A 178 13.58 13.99 -5.80
C THR A 178 12.92 14.63 -4.57
N GLY A 179 12.42 15.87 -4.68
CA GLY A 179 11.63 16.51 -3.62
C GLY A 179 10.28 15.79 -3.41
N PRO A 180 9.80 15.63 -2.17
CA PRO A 180 8.56 14.92 -1.88
C PRO A 180 7.35 15.42 -2.70
N ARG A 181 7.22 16.73 -2.91
CA ARG A 181 6.17 17.32 -3.76
C ARG A 181 6.27 16.85 -5.21
N ASN A 182 7.47 16.87 -5.78
CA ASN A 182 7.67 16.48 -7.17
C ASN A 182 7.50 14.95 -7.35
N VAL A 183 7.91 14.16 -6.37
CA VAL A 183 7.65 12.72 -6.35
C VAL A 183 6.14 12.46 -6.30
N LEU A 184 5.39 13.14 -5.43
CA LEU A 184 3.93 13.05 -5.36
C LEU A 184 3.29 13.37 -6.73
N ARG A 185 3.66 14.49 -7.35
CA ARG A 185 3.15 14.93 -8.66
C ARG A 185 3.51 13.96 -9.80
N ALA A 186 4.71 13.40 -9.78
CA ALA A 186 5.23 12.62 -10.90
C ALA A 186 4.92 11.13 -10.83
N THR A 187 4.56 10.61 -9.66
CA THR A 187 4.47 9.15 -9.48
C THR A 187 3.17 8.66 -8.83
N TYR A 188 2.54 9.46 -7.94
CA TYR A 188 1.29 9.05 -7.29
C TYR A 188 0.07 9.26 -8.17
N VAL A 189 0.15 10.15 -9.12
CA VAL A 189 -0.92 10.46 -10.08
C VAL A 189 -0.33 10.53 -11.48
N ALA A 190 -1.12 10.20 -12.50
CA ALA A 190 -0.72 10.39 -13.90
C ALA A 190 -0.91 11.85 -14.33
N ASP A 191 -1.94 12.52 -13.79
CA ASP A 191 -2.20 13.94 -14.01
C ASP A 191 -2.04 14.71 -12.68
N PRO A 192 -0.97 15.51 -12.51
CA PRO A 192 -0.75 16.33 -11.31
C PRO A 192 -1.92 17.29 -11.00
N ALA A 193 -2.72 17.68 -11.99
CA ALA A 193 -3.88 18.55 -11.76
C ALA A 193 -4.96 17.86 -10.89
N SER A 194 -4.95 16.54 -10.82
CA SER A 194 -5.88 15.77 -9.97
C SER A 194 -5.65 15.96 -8.47
N LEU A 195 -4.46 16.41 -8.06
CA LEU A 195 -4.17 16.76 -6.66
C LEU A 195 -4.98 17.99 -6.20
N GLY A 196 -5.23 18.94 -7.11
CA GLY A 196 -6.10 20.09 -6.88
C GLY A 196 -5.79 20.86 -5.59
N GLU A 197 -6.83 21.23 -4.87
CA GLU A 197 -6.73 21.95 -3.59
C GLU A 197 -6.19 21.08 -2.45
N ASP A 198 -6.15 19.77 -2.64
CA ASP A 198 -5.69 18.81 -1.63
C ASP A 198 -4.17 18.58 -1.67
N GLU A 199 -3.42 19.15 -2.61
CA GLU A 199 -1.98 18.90 -2.76
C GLU A 199 -1.19 19.14 -1.47
N GLU A 200 -1.46 20.25 -0.76
CA GLU A 200 -0.77 20.55 0.50
C GLU A 200 -1.08 19.51 1.59
N LEU A 201 -2.33 19.07 1.69
CA LEU A 201 -2.74 18.01 2.62
C LEU A 201 -2.03 16.69 2.29
N LEU A 202 -1.95 16.33 1.02
CA LEU A 202 -1.31 15.11 0.55
C LEU A 202 0.21 15.17 0.74
N LEU A 203 0.82 16.34 0.55
CA LEU A 203 2.23 16.57 0.84
C LEU A 203 2.51 16.45 2.35
N ASP A 204 1.66 17.05 3.21
CA ASP A 204 1.78 16.91 4.67
C ASP A 204 1.69 15.44 5.09
N SER A 205 0.78 14.71 4.47
CA SER A 205 0.66 13.26 4.65
C SER A 205 1.95 12.52 4.30
N ALA A 206 2.55 12.81 3.16
CA ALA A 206 3.85 12.22 2.78
C ALA A 206 4.98 12.61 3.75
N LEU A 207 5.06 13.89 4.11
CA LEU A 207 6.08 14.43 5.01
C LEU A 207 5.95 13.95 6.47
N SER A 208 4.83 13.33 6.84
CA SER A 208 4.63 12.72 8.16
C SER A 208 5.39 11.42 8.35
N THR A 209 5.95 10.85 7.27
CA THR A 209 6.68 9.58 7.29
C THR A 209 7.92 9.67 8.19
N ALA A 210 8.02 8.75 9.16
CA ALA A 210 9.22 8.57 9.97
C ALA A 210 10.33 7.91 9.14
N THR A 211 11.51 8.52 9.16
CA THR A 211 12.67 8.04 8.42
C THR A 211 13.70 7.39 9.34
N GLY A 212 14.45 6.42 8.81
CA GLY A 212 15.53 5.73 9.51
C GLY A 212 15.46 4.21 9.37
N ASP A 213 16.39 3.54 10.07
CA ASP A 213 16.58 2.10 10.00
C ASP A 213 15.36 1.29 10.46
N ASP A 214 14.63 1.79 11.44
CA ASP A 214 13.47 1.11 12.02
C ASP A 214 12.16 1.38 11.27
N ASN A 215 12.13 2.37 10.35
CA ASN A 215 10.94 2.79 9.62
C ASN A 215 11.24 2.90 8.11
N TYR A 216 11.13 4.09 7.49
CA TYR A 216 11.40 4.28 6.07
C TYR A 216 12.82 4.85 5.86
N PRO A 217 13.67 4.28 5.02
CA PRO A 217 13.44 3.11 4.17
C PRO A 217 13.70 1.77 4.87
N GLY A 218 14.44 1.75 5.96
CA GLY A 218 14.92 0.57 6.67
C GLY A 218 16.41 0.29 6.45
N THR A 219 16.87 -0.82 7.01
CA THR A 219 18.25 -1.31 6.91
C THR A 219 18.55 -1.90 5.54
N ALA A 220 19.83 -2.13 5.23
CA ALA A 220 20.27 -2.82 4.02
C ALA A 220 21.44 -3.75 4.35
N VAL A 221 21.58 -4.81 3.55
CA VAL A 221 22.69 -5.76 3.64
C VAL A 221 23.45 -5.74 2.30
N ALA A 222 24.78 -5.87 2.35
CA ALA A 222 25.57 -5.99 1.13
C ALA A 222 25.29 -7.33 0.43
N SER A 223 25.18 -7.30 -0.89
CA SER A 223 24.96 -8.47 -1.73
C SER A 223 26.10 -8.66 -2.73
N PRO A 224 26.51 -9.91 -3.02
CA PRO A 224 27.43 -10.20 -4.14
C PRO A 224 26.72 -10.10 -5.51
N HIS A 225 25.40 -10.00 -5.52
CA HIS A 225 24.59 -9.86 -6.73
C HIS A 225 24.28 -8.42 -7.04
N TRP A 226 24.05 -8.11 -8.32
CA TRP A 226 23.60 -6.78 -8.74
C TRP A 226 22.26 -6.42 -8.08
N PRO A 227 22.09 -5.19 -7.62
CA PRO A 227 22.96 -4.00 -7.67
C PRO A 227 23.90 -3.84 -6.47
N GLY A 228 24.18 -4.88 -5.70
CA GLY A 228 25.11 -4.86 -4.57
C GLY A 228 24.44 -4.66 -3.21
N THR A 229 23.10 -4.60 -3.16
CA THR A 229 22.31 -4.48 -1.93
C THR A 229 21.19 -5.53 -1.89
N ALA A 230 20.88 -6.03 -0.71
CA ALA A 230 19.79 -6.94 -0.40
C ALA A 230 19.00 -6.44 0.82
N PRO A 231 17.77 -6.97 1.07
CA PRO A 231 16.96 -6.51 2.19
C PRO A 231 17.60 -6.83 3.53
N GLY A 232 17.47 -5.87 4.46
CA GLY A 232 17.77 -6.08 5.87
C GLY A 232 16.56 -6.62 6.64
N GLU A 233 16.62 -6.57 7.97
CA GLU A 233 15.59 -7.15 8.85
C GLU A 233 14.69 -6.10 9.52
N ARG A 234 14.91 -4.80 9.26
CA ARG A 234 14.14 -3.70 9.88
C ARG A 234 13.72 -2.68 8.84
N GLY A 235 12.55 -2.11 9.03
CA GLY A 235 11.99 -1.00 8.26
C GLY A 235 11.12 -1.41 7.09
N VAL A 236 10.44 -0.42 6.55
CA VAL A 236 9.25 -0.60 5.69
C VAL A 236 9.58 -1.25 4.36
N LEU A 237 10.65 -0.82 3.65
CA LEU A 237 10.95 -1.40 2.35
C LEU A 237 11.43 -2.84 2.45
N ASN A 238 12.03 -3.21 3.60
CA ASN A 238 12.38 -4.60 3.86
C ASN A 238 11.13 -5.44 4.15
N ALA A 239 10.16 -4.88 4.88
CA ALA A 239 8.88 -5.54 5.13
C ALA A 239 8.08 -5.80 3.83
N LEU A 240 8.32 -5.02 2.77
CA LEU A 240 7.76 -5.23 1.43
C LEU A 240 8.60 -6.17 0.55
N ALA A 241 9.85 -6.44 0.93
CA ALA A 241 10.74 -7.25 0.11
C ALA A 241 10.29 -8.71 0.04
N PRO A 242 10.47 -9.40 -1.10
CA PRO A 242 10.07 -10.81 -1.27
C PRO A 242 10.75 -11.78 -0.30
N ALA A 243 11.86 -11.39 0.33
CA ALA A 243 12.50 -12.15 1.40
C ALA A 243 11.58 -12.31 2.63
N HIS A 244 10.72 -11.34 2.89
CA HIS A 244 9.90 -11.25 4.09
C HIS A 244 8.39 -11.21 3.82
N PHE A 245 7.98 -10.85 2.62
CA PHE A 245 6.58 -10.72 2.24
C PHE A 245 6.25 -11.56 1.00
N ARG A 246 5.63 -12.71 1.21
CA ARG A 246 5.16 -13.64 0.18
C ARG A 246 3.86 -14.27 0.65
N LEU A 247 2.72 -13.67 0.31
CA LEU A 247 1.40 -14.10 0.75
C LEU A 247 0.63 -14.92 -0.28
N ALA A 248 1.17 -15.14 -1.47
CA ALA A 248 0.42 -15.70 -2.60
C ALA A 248 -0.31 -17.01 -2.27
N ASP A 249 0.38 -17.95 -1.62
CA ASP A 249 -0.20 -19.26 -1.29
C ASP A 249 -1.15 -19.19 -0.09
N GLU A 250 -0.81 -18.40 0.93
CA GLU A 250 -1.65 -18.18 2.10
C GLU A 250 -2.96 -17.47 1.72
N LEU A 251 -2.90 -16.46 0.85
CA LEU A 251 -4.09 -15.75 0.36
C LEU A 251 -5.05 -16.68 -0.42
N VAL A 252 -4.50 -17.56 -1.25
CA VAL A 252 -5.29 -18.56 -2.00
C VAL A 252 -5.92 -19.59 -1.06
N ALA A 253 -5.27 -19.89 0.06
CA ALA A 253 -5.74 -20.88 1.05
C ALA A 253 -6.72 -20.32 2.08
N VAL A 254 -7.11 -19.05 2.01
CA VAL A 254 -8.04 -18.42 2.96
C VAL A 254 -9.37 -19.17 2.98
N PRO A 255 -9.85 -19.63 4.15
CA PRO A 255 -11.14 -20.33 4.25
C PRO A 255 -12.31 -19.37 4.02
N ALA A 256 -13.34 -19.82 3.27
CA ALA A 256 -14.50 -19.00 2.93
C ALA A 256 -14.10 -17.60 2.39
N PRO A 257 -13.33 -17.55 1.30
CA PRO A 257 -12.66 -16.34 0.84
C PRO A 257 -13.68 -15.26 0.44
N PRO A 258 -13.58 -14.02 0.98
CA PRO A 258 -14.49 -12.94 0.67
C PRO A 258 -14.26 -12.39 -0.75
N PRO A 259 -15.22 -11.59 -1.30
CA PRO A 259 -15.02 -10.96 -2.60
C PRO A 259 -13.85 -9.95 -2.57
N VAL A 260 -13.10 -9.91 -3.68
CA VAL A 260 -12.00 -8.96 -3.92
C VAL A 260 -12.30 -8.12 -5.15
N THR A 261 -12.24 -6.81 -5.03
CA THR A 261 -12.17 -5.89 -6.18
C THR A 261 -10.76 -5.30 -6.23
N TRP A 262 -10.09 -5.46 -7.37
CA TRP A 262 -8.77 -4.90 -7.62
C TRP A 262 -8.91 -3.74 -8.60
N VAL A 263 -8.66 -2.51 -8.11
CA VAL A 263 -8.71 -1.27 -8.90
C VAL A 263 -7.29 -0.78 -9.14
N ARG A 264 -6.94 -0.50 -10.39
CA ARG A 264 -5.63 0.04 -10.77
C ARG A 264 -5.70 1.00 -11.95
N GLY A 265 -4.77 1.91 -12.02
CA GLY A 265 -4.50 2.68 -13.23
C GLY A 265 -3.64 1.91 -14.23
N ASP A 266 -3.81 2.18 -15.52
CA ASP A 266 -2.91 1.64 -16.56
C ASP A 266 -1.68 2.51 -16.81
N ALA A 267 -1.66 3.72 -16.23
CA ALA A 267 -0.51 4.64 -16.23
C ALA A 267 0.26 4.67 -14.89
N ASP A 268 0.02 3.67 -14.00
CA ASP A 268 0.75 3.54 -12.74
C ASP A 268 2.24 3.26 -13.01
N VAL A 269 3.11 4.12 -12.47
CA VAL A 269 4.58 3.99 -12.59
C VAL A 269 5.24 3.41 -11.33
N ILE A 270 4.46 3.14 -10.27
CA ILE A 270 4.94 2.53 -9.02
C ILE A 270 4.68 1.03 -9.01
N VAL A 271 3.42 0.61 -9.14
CA VAL A 271 3.05 -0.81 -9.19
C VAL A 271 2.63 -1.18 -10.60
N SER A 272 3.60 -1.55 -11.40
CA SER A 272 3.41 -1.95 -12.80
C SER A 272 4.50 -2.94 -13.22
N ASP A 273 4.32 -3.56 -14.38
CA ASP A 273 5.34 -4.43 -14.98
C ASP A 273 6.52 -3.63 -15.56
N THR A 274 6.42 -2.28 -15.54
CA THR A 274 7.44 -1.32 -15.94
C THR A 274 7.66 -0.26 -14.87
N SER A 275 7.78 -0.70 -13.61
CA SER A 275 7.87 0.17 -12.45
C SER A 275 9.16 1.01 -12.43
N LEU A 276 9.02 2.32 -12.28
CA LEU A 276 10.15 3.24 -12.05
C LEU A 276 10.74 3.12 -10.62
N PHE A 277 10.22 2.21 -9.82
CA PHE A 277 10.71 1.88 -8.48
C PHE A 277 11.33 0.48 -8.42
N ASP A 278 11.30 -0.28 -9.53
CA ASP A 278 12.02 -1.55 -9.67
C ASP A 278 13.40 -1.30 -10.27
N LEU A 279 14.45 -1.62 -9.51
CA LEU A 279 15.83 -1.42 -9.97
C LEU A 279 16.15 -2.22 -11.24
N ALA A 280 15.52 -3.38 -11.47
CA ALA A 280 15.71 -4.15 -12.69
C ALA A 280 15.16 -3.39 -13.91
N TYR A 281 13.99 -2.76 -13.79
CA TYR A 281 13.46 -1.92 -14.85
C TYR A 281 14.31 -0.67 -15.08
N LEU A 282 14.71 0.02 -14.01
CA LEU A 282 15.63 1.16 -14.10
C LEU A 282 16.98 0.77 -14.73
N GLY A 283 17.48 -0.43 -14.41
CA GLY A 283 18.68 -0.98 -15.04
C GLY A 283 18.51 -1.18 -16.54
N SER A 284 17.36 -1.70 -16.98
CA SER A 284 17.05 -1.89 -18.40
C SER A 284 16.98 -0.56 -19.18
N LEU A 285 16.64 0.53 -18.49
CA LEU A 285 16.67 1.89 -19.03
C LEU A 285 18.06 2.56 -18.97
N GLY A 286 19.06 1.88 -18.37
CA GLY A 286 20.40 2.41 -18.18
C GLY A 286 20.56 3.39 -17.02
N ALA A 287 19.53 3.56 -16.19
CA ALA A 287 19.56 4.47 -15.04
C ALA A 287 20.34 3.87 -13.84
N VAL A 288 20.43 2.54 -13.74
CA VAL A 288 21.25 1.85 -12.73
C VAL A 288 22.39 1.12 -13.42
N PRO A 289 23.66 1.49 -13.16
CA PRO A 289 24.82 0.90 -13.85
C PRO A 289 25.00 -0.59 -13.56
N GLY A 290 25.60 -1.32 -14.52
CA GLY A 290 26.00 -2.72 -14.33
C GLY A 290 24.85 -3.72 -14.36
N TRP A 291 23.69 -3.35 -14.86
CA TRP A 291 22.55 -4.28 -15.02
C TRP A 291 22.96 -5.50 -15.86
N PRO A 292 22.73 -6.72 -15.34
CA PRO A 292 23.24 -7.95 -15.98
C PRO A 292 22.42 -8.39 -17.20
N GLY A 293 21.34 -7.70 -17.52
CA GLY A 293 20.44 -8.02 -18.63
C GLY A 293 19.17 -8.74 -18.21
N GLU A 294 18.20 -8.74 -19.11
CA GLU A 294 16.84 -9.28 -18.87
C GLU A 294 16.84 -10.79 -18.56
N ALA A 295 17.80 -11.54 -19.15
CA ALA A 295 17.91 -12.98 -18.91
C ALA A 295 18.23 -13.32 -17.44
N ASP A 296 19.06 -12.49 -16.80
CA ASP A 296 19.52 -12.70 -15.43
C ASP A 296 18.70 -11.92 -14.40
N CYS A 297 18.31 -10.69 -14.73
CA CYS A 297 17.57 -9.79 -13.84
C CYS A 297 16.46 -9.04 -14.59
N PRO A 298 15.35 -9.73 -14.95
CA PRO A 298 14.21 -9.07 -15.59
C PRO A 298 13.48 -8.16 -14.61
N PRO A 299 12.76 -7.13 -15.10
CA PRO A 299 11.77 -6.40 -14.30
C PRO A 299 10.73 -7.33 -13.71
N GLN A 300 10.26 -7.01 -12.50
CA GLN A 300 9.20 -7.78 -11.85
C GLN A 300 7.87 -7.60 -12.57
N PRO A 301 7.16 -8.67 -12.97
CA PRO A 301 5.83 -8.57 -13.57
C PRO A 301 4.74 -8.43 -12.50
N MET A 302 4.70 -7.27 -11.80
CA MET A 302 3.86 -7.05 -10.60
C MET A 302 2.38 -7.23 -10.89
N ILE A 303 1.91 -6.71 -12.03
CA ILE A 303 0.52 -6.84 -12.47
C ILE A 303 0.21 -8.30 -12.83
N GLY A 304 1.11 -8.94 -13.59
CA GLY A 304 0.99 -10.35 -13.95
C GLY A 304 0.93 -11.25 -12.72
N GLN A 305 1.73 -10.96 -11.70
CA GLN A 305 1.76 -11.70 -10.42
C GLN A 305 0.45 -11.56 -9.65
N THR A 306 -0.02 -10.34 -9.47
CA THR A 306 -1.29 -10.07 -8.76
C THR A 306 -2.45 -10.75 -9.45
N ARG A 307 -2.52 -10.68 -10.79
CA ARG A 307 -3.57 -11.34 -11.58
C ARG A 307 -3.52 -12.86 -11.41
N ALA A 308 -2.35 -13.47 -11.56
CA ALA A 308 -2.20 -14.92 -11.43
C ALA A 308 -2.60 -15.43 -10.03
N VAL A 309 -2.31 -14.66 -8.97
CA VAL A 309 -2.72 -15.02 -7.61
C VAL A 309 -4.23 -14.88 -7.43
N LEU A 310 -4.84 -13.81 -7.92
CA LEU A 310 -6.29 -13.59 -7.82
C LEU A 310 -7.09 -14.58 -8.67
N GLU A 311 -6.56 -15.04 -9.81
CA GLU A 311 -7.13 -16.15 -10.58
C GLU A 311 -7.11 -17.47 -9.79
N ARG A 312 -6.00 -17.77 -9.11
CA ARG A 312 -5.90 -18.92 -8.19
C ARG A 312 -6.85 -18.79 -7.01
N TYR A 313 -6.99 -17.58 -6.44
CA TYR A 313 -7.94 -17.29 -5.38
C TYR A 313 -9.39 -17.56 -5.81
N ALA A 314 -9.76 -17.15 -7.01
CA ALA A 314 -11.06 -17.46 -7.57
C ALA A 314 -11.27 -18.97 -7.84
N ALA A 315 -10.25 -19.65 -8.36
CA ALA A 315 -10.28 -21.10 -8.57
C ALA A 315 -10.41 -21.88 -7.23
N ALA A 316 -9.97 -21.31 -6.11
CA ALA A 316 -10.10 -21.87 -4.77
C ALA A 316 -11.46 -21.56 -4.10
N GLY A 317 -12.39 -20.90 -4.80
CA GLY A 317 -13.75 -20.64 -4.33
C GLY A 317 -14.03 -19.18 -3.92
N GLY A 318 -13.05 -18.30 -4.05
CA GLY A 318 -13.24 -16.86 -3.92
C GLY A 318 -13.85 -16.25 -5.19
N THR A 319 -14.02 -14.94 -5.14
CA THR A 319 -14.37 -14.15 -6.33
C THR A 319 -13.47 -12.94 -6.42
N TYR A 320 -13.04 -12.57 -7.62
CA TYR A 320 -12.37 -11.28 -7.82
C TYR A 320 -12.82 -10.60 -9.09
N ARG A 321 -12.65 -9.30 -9.14
CA ARG A 321 -12.84 -8.47 -10.32
C ARG A 321 -11.69 -7.47 -10.42
N GLU A 322 -11.04 -7.42 -11.60
CA GLU A 322 -10.06 -6.40 -11.94
C GLU A 322 -10.76 -5.23 -12.62
N VAL A 323 -10.50 -4.01 -12.15
CA VAL A 323 -10.98 -2.75 -12.72
C VAL A 323 -9.77 -1.93 -13.14
N VAL A 324 -9.61 -1.77 -14.45
CA VAL A 324 -8.51 -0.99 -15.03
C VAL A 324 -9.05 0.38 -15.42
N LEU A 325 -8.46 1.44 -14.90
CA LEU A 325 -8.85 2.82 -15.17
C LEU A 325 -7.86 3.45 -16.18
N PRO A 326 -8.33 3.75 -17.40
CA PRO A 326 -7.45 4.28 -18.45
C PRO A 326 -6.88 5.66 -18.09
N GLY A 327 -5.57 5.85 -18.33
CA GLY A 327 -4.85 7.09 -18.08
C GLY A 327 -4.81 7.50 -16.60
N CYS A 328 -5.02 6.55 -15.69
CA CYS A 328 -4.96 6.77 -14.26
C CYS A 328 -3.62 6.25 -13.72
N GLY A 329 -3.03 6.95 -12.76
CA GLY A 329 -1.79 6.59 -12.09
C GLY A 329 -2.00 5.68 -10.88
N HIS A 330 -1.12 5.85 -9.89
CA HIS A 330 -1.04 5.00 -8.69
C HIS A 330 -2.19 5.24 -7.69
N SER A 331 -2.91 6.36 -7.80
CA SER A 331 -3.94 6.76 -6.81
C SER A 331 -5.33 6.94 -7.46
N PRO A 332 -5.99 5.85 -7.88
CA PRO A 332 -7.34 5.87 -8.45
C PRO A 332 -8.36 6.68 -7.66
N HIS A 333 -8.33 6.64 -6.31
CA HIS A 333 -9.25 7.40 -5.47
C HIS A 333 -9.12 8.92 -5.60
N LEU A 334 -7.95 9.41 -6.05
CA LEU A 334 -7.71 10.84 -6.33
C LEU A 334 -8.08 11.20 -7.76
N GLU A 335 -7.68 10.39 -8.75
CA GLU A 335 -7.79 10.70 -10.16
C GLU A 335 -9.15 10.33 -10.77
N ARG A 336 -9.78 9.27 -10.25
CA ARG A 336 -11.05 8.72 -10.71
C ARG A 336 -12.01 8.47 -9.54
N PRO A 337 -12.27 9.50 -8.71
CA PRO A 337 -13.02 9.32 -7.45
C PRO A 337 -14.45 8.82 -7.64
N VAL A 338 -15.11 9.14 -8.75
CA VAL A 338 -16.47 8.70 -9.03
C VAL A 338 -16.52 7.19 -9.25
N GLU A 339 -15.62 6.69 -10.11
CA GLU A 339 -15.49 5.27 -10.44
C GLU A 339 -15.02 4.49 -9.19
N PHE A 340 -14.05 5.03 -8.46
CA PHE A 340 -13.56 4.39 -7.23
C PHE A 340 -14.64 4.26 -6.15
N VAL A 341 -15.42 5.33 -5.91
CA VAL A 341 -16.55 5.30 -4.97
C VAL A 341 -17.59 4.28 -5.40
N ALA A 342 -17.90 4.19 -6.68
CA ALA A 342 -18.87 3.20 -7.19
C ALA A 342 -18.42 1.76 -6.88
N GLU A 343 -17.13 1.46 -7.07
CA GLU A 343 -16.55 0.15 -6.75
C GLU A 343 -16.60 -0.18 -5.24
N LEU A 344 -16.29 0.81 -4.40
CA LEU A 344 -16.38 0.67 -2.94
C LEU A 344 -17.84 0.42 -2.51
N LEU A 345 -18.78 1.21 -3.01
CA LEU A 345 -20.21 1.07 -2.68
C LEU A 345 -20.78 -0.27 -3.13
N ALA A 346 -20.33 -0.79 -4.27
CA ALA A 346 -20.74 -2.12 -4.73
C ALA A 346 -20.37 -3.23 -3.74
N LEU A 347 -19.22 -3.12 -3.06
CA LEU A 347 -18.79 -4.07 -2.03
C LEU A 347 -19.52 -3.88 -0.69
N THR A 348 -19.96 -2.66 -0.38
CA THR A 348 -20.68 -2.36 0.87
C THR A 348 -22.18 -2.70 0.79
N GLY A 349 -22.72 -2.90 -0.41
CA GLY A 349 -24.15 -3.02 -0.63
C GLY A 349 -24.96 -1.73 -0.42
N VAL A 350 -24.27 -0.60 -0.22
CA VAL A 350 -24.90 0.73 -0.09
C VAL A 350 -25.16 1.29 -1.49
N PRO A 351 -26.40 1.72 -1.81
CA PRO A 351 -26.68 2.34 -3.10
C PRO A 351 -25.83 3.61 -3.30
N ALA A 352 -25.35 3.85 -4.52
CA ALA A 352 -24.81 5.15 -4.88
C ALA A 352 -25.89 6.23 -4.67
N ALA A 353 -25.50 7.37 -4.13
CA ALA A 353 -26.42 8.50 -4.06
C ALA A 353 -26.86 8.89 -5.47
N ALA A 354 -28.17 9.06 -5.65
CA ALA A 354 -28.77 9.44 -6.93
C ALA A 354 -28.39 10.87 -7.32
#